data_308fbff1421d31949f664ad441912f26
#
_entry.id   308fbff1421d31949f664ad441912f26
#
_cell.length_a   1.000
_cell.length_b   1.000
_cell.length_c   1.000
_cell.angle_alpha   90.00
_cell.angle_beta   90.00
_cell.angle_gamma   90.00
#
_symmetry.space_group_name_H-M   'P 1'
#
loop_
_entity.id
_entity.type
_entity.pdbx_description
1 polymer ?
#
loop_
_entity_poly.entity_id
_entity_poly.type
_entity_poly.pdbx_seq_one_letter_code
_entity_poly.pdbx_strand_id
1 'polypeptide(L)'
;MDWTTWDWGRYFELASYAVTVVGLPFAIAAFLTEQRKARENEEEEAYQLLADAYNDFLKVVLANSDLQLRTATALSSPTPEQRERMQVIFDMLISLFERAFLVAYKPHMSATEQRRWNSWDDYMHEWCRREDFAAALPQLLRGEDPEFQTYITRVAAEEGRDTIANAR
;
A
#
# COMPACT_ATOMS: atom_id res chain seq x y z
N MET A 1 -13.53 -77.04 -4.61
CA MET A 1 -13.93 -75.71 -4.02
C MET A 1 -12.66 -74.90 -3.91
N ASP A 2 -12.32 -74.13 -4.97
CA ASP A 2 -11.08 -73.32 -5.00
C ASP A 2 -11.42 -71.88 -4.56
N TRP A 3 -10.97 -71.54 -3.35
CA TRP A 3 -11.24 -70.28 -2.66
C TRP A 3 -10.12 -69.25 -2.77
N THR A 4 -9.25 -69.31 -3.77
CA THR A 4 -8.04 -68.47 -3.78
C THR A 4 -7.70 -67.92 -5.16
N THR A 5 -8.53 -67.08 -5.72
CA THR A 5 -8.06 -66.04 -6.66
C THR A 5 -8.72 -64.72 -6.30
N TRP A 6 -8.28 -64.17 -5.20
CA TRP A 6 -8.48 -62.74 -4.98
C TRP A 6 -7.76 -62.00 -6.09
N ASP A 7 -8.51 -61.36 -6.95
CA ASP A 7 -8.00 -60.64 -8.09
C ASP A 7 -7.39 -59.29 -7.60
N TRP A 8 -6.19 -59.41 -7.02
CA TRP A 8 -5.42 -58.26 -6.53
C TRP A 8 -5.17 -57.25 -7.63
N GLY A 9 -5.13 -57.63 -8.89
CA GLY A 9 -4.94 -56.75 -10.03
C GLY A 9 -6.07 -55.72 -10.14
N ARG A 10 -7.32 -56.15 -10.00
CA ARG A 10 -8.50 -55.24 -10.05
C ARG A 10 -8.53 -54.24 -8.89
N TYR A 11 -8.06 -54.65 -7.71
CA TYR A 11 -7.99 -53.74 -6.55
C TYR A 11 -6.87 -52.71 -6.73
N PHE A 12 -5.73 -53.07 -7.32
CA PHE A 12 -4.67 -52.15 -7.66
C PHE A 12 -5.09 -51.14 -8.76
N GLU A 13 -5.80 -51.60 -9.78
CA GLU A 13 -6.34 -50.73 -10.82
C GLU A 13 -7.37 -49.75 -10.25
N LEU A 14 -8.34 -50.19 -9.43
CA LEU A 14 -9.33 -49.36 -8.78
C LEU A 14 -8.70 -48.34 -7.81
N ALA A 15 -7.69 -48.78 -7.04
CA ALA A 15 -6.93 -47.89 -6.16
C ALA A 15 -6.16 -46.82 -6.96
N SER A 16 -5.55 -47.19 -8.10
CA SER A 16 -4.89 -46.23 -9.00
C SER A 16 -5.84 -45.21 -9.57
N TYR A 17 -7.03 -45.62 -10.04
CA TYR A 17 -8.07 -44.69 -10.51
C TYR A 17 -8.58 -43.79 -9.39
N ALA A 18 -8.80 -44.31 -8.19
CA ALA A 18 -9.24 -43.52 -7.02
C ALA A 18 -8.20 -42.46 -6.64
N VAL A 19 -6.91 -42.82 -6.63
CA VAL A 19 -5.81 -41.86 -6.36
C VAL A 19 -5.78 -40.76 -7.44
N THR A 20 -6.00 -41.10 -8.71
CA THR A 20 -5.98 -40.11 -9.80
C THR A 20 -7.21 -39.22 -9.79
N VAL A 21 -8.41 -39.79 -9.59
CA VAL A 21 -9.68 -39.08 -9.68
C VAL A 21 -9.92 -38.19 -8.44
N VAL A 22 -9.47 -38.60 -7.26
CA VAL A 22 -9.67 -37.86 -6.01
C VAL A 22 -8.40 -37.12 -5.57
N GLY A 23 -7.23 -37.74 -5.71
CA GLY A 23 -5.97 -37.20 -5.25
C GLY A 23 -5.51 -35.98 -6.04
N LEU A 24 -5.68 -35.96 -7.36
CA LEU A 24 -5.28 -34.85 -8.20
C LEU A 24 -6.11 -33.58 -7.96
N PRO A 25 -7.45 -33.60 -7.90
CA PRO A 25 -8.24 -32.43 -7.51
C PRO A 25 -7.93 -31.93 -6.10
N PHE A 26 -7.68 -32.85 -5.16
CA PHE A 26 -7.29 -32.48 -3.78
C PHE A 26 -5.92 -31.81 -3.75
N ALA A 27 -4.93 -32.32 -4.47
CA ALA A 27 -3.61 -31.72 -4.58
C ALA A 27 -3.65 -30.33 -5.22
N ILE A 28 -4.46 -30.16 -6.27
CA ILE A 28 -4.69 -28.84 -6.90
C ILE A 28 -5.35 -27.88 -5.91
N ALA A 29 -6.39 -28.31 -5.19
CA ALA A 29 -7.06 -27.47 -4.19
C ALA A 29 -6.12 -27.07 -3.05
N ALA A 30 -5.29 -27.99 -2.55
CA ALA A 30 -4.28 -27.71 -1.54
C ALA A 30 -3.23 -26.71 -2.06
N PHE A 31 -2.73 -26.90 -3.27
CA PHE A 31 -1.77 -26.00 -3.91
C PHE A 31 -2.34 -24.59 -4.08
N LEU A 32 -3.59 -24.46 -4.54
CA LEU A 32 -4.25 -23.18 -4.71
C LEU A 32 -4.50 -22.47 -3.36
N THR A 33 -4.79 -23.21 -2.30
CA THR A 33 -4.94 -22.64 -0.95
C THR A 33 -3.61 -22.17 -0.37
N GLU A 34 -2.52 -22.91 -0.58
CA GLU A 34 -1.18 -22.48 -0.19
C GLU A 34 -0.72 -21.23 -0.95
N GLN A 35 -0.95 -21.18 -2.26
CA GLN A 35 -0.64 -19.98 -3.04
C GLN A 35 -1.41 -18.75 -2.58
N ARG A 36 -2.70 -18.89 -2.21
CA ARG A 36 -3.48 -17.79 -1.68
C ARG A 36 -2.91 -17.28 -0.36
N LYS A 37 -2.60 -18.19 0.57
CA LYS A 37 -1.98 -17.83 1.86
C LYS A 37 -0.63 -17.17 1.69
N ALA A 38 0.20 -17.64 0.75
CA ALA A 38 1.49 -17.02 0.47
C ALA A 38 1.32 -15.56 0.00
N ARG A 39 0.39 -15.30 -0.92
CA ARG A 39 0.09 -13.94 -1.39
C ARG A 39 -0.47 -13.04 -0.27
N GLU A 40 -1.38 -13.55 0.56
CA GLU A 40 -1.91 -12.81 1.70
C GLU A 40 -0.81 -12.43 2.69
N ASN A 41 0.16 -13.31 2.92
CA ASN A 41 1.32 -13.04 3.79
C ASN A 41 2.26 -11.99 3.17
N GLU A 42 2.54 -12.09 1.86
CA GLU A 42 3.37 -11.11 1.14
C GLU A 42 2.73 -9.70 1.16
N GLU A 43 1.40 -9.61 0.97
CA GLU A 43 0.67 -8.34 1.05
C GLU A 43 0.70 -7.77 2.48
N GLU A 44 0.59 -8.60 3.51
CA GLU A 44 0.68 -8.17 4.91
C GLU A 44 2.09 -7.68 5.25
N GLU A 45 3.13 -8.41 4.82
CA GLU A 45 4.52 -8.00 5.02
C GLU A 45 4.82 -6.66 4.33
N ALA A 46 4.37 -6.48 3.09
CA ALA A 46 4.52 -5.23 2.36
C ALA A 46 3.82 -4.07 3.08
N TYR A 47 2.62 -4.30 3.62
CA TYR A 47 1.89 -3.30 4.40
C TYR A 47 2.63 -2.92 5.70
N GLN A 48 3.19 -3.89 6.41
CA GLN A 48 3.99 -3.62 7.63
C GLN A 48 5.25 -2.82 7.31
N LEU A 49 5.97 -3.18 6.24
CA LEU A 49 7.16 -2.43 5.80
C LEU A 49 6.83 -0.97 5.46
N LEU A 50 5.69 -0.71 4.82
CA LEU A 50 5.23 0.65 4.56
C LEU A 50 4.89 1.41 5.85
N ALA A 51 4.22 0.76 6.79
CA ALA A 51 3.90 1.38 8.08
C ALA A 51 5.17 1.73 8.88
N ASP A 52 6.17 0.84 8.87
CA ASP A 52 7.46 1.09 9.51
C ASP A 52 8.21 2.24 8.82
N ALA A 53 8.21 2.29 7.48
CA ALA A 53 8.81 3.39 6.73
C ALA A 53 8.15 4.74 7.05
N TYR A 54 6.82 4.78 7.21
CA TYR A 54 6.13 6.00 7.64
C TYR A 54 6.47 6.40 9.07
N ASN A 55 6.59 5.45 9.98
CA ASN A 55 7.04 5.70 11.35
C ASN A 55 8.47 6.26 11.39
N ASP A 56 9.37 5.74 10.55
CA ASP A 56 10.72 6.27 10.42
C ASP A 56 10.74 7.67 9.83
N PHE A 57 9.91 7.95 8.84
CA PHE A 57 9.69 9.29 8.31
C PHE A 57 9.20 10.26 9.42
N LEU A 58 8.24 9.85 10.25
CA LEU A 58 7.76 10.68 11.36
C LEU A 58 8.86 11.00 12.39
N LYS A 59 9.85 10.11 12.58
CA LYS A 59 11.02 10.41 13.41
C LYS A 59 11.88 11.54 12.81
N VAL A 60 12.02 11.56 11.48
CA VAL A 60 12.70 12.67 10.78
C VAL A 60 11.93 13.96 10.98
N VAL A 61 10.60 13.95 10.83
CA VAL A 61 9.75 15.12 11.09
C VAL A 61 9.91 15.61 12.54
N LEU A 62 9.90 14.71 13.49
CA LEU A 62 10.07 15.03 14.92
C LEU A 62 11.45 15.62 15.22
N ALA A 63 12.52 15.10 14.60
CA ALA A 63 13.88 15.63 14.74
C ALA A 63 14.04 17.04 14.14
N ASN A 64 13.13 17.46 13.26
CA ASN A 64 13.09 18.78 12.62
C ASN A 64 11.85 19.59 13.07
N SER A 65 11.55 19.56 14.36
CA SER A 65 10.36 20.23 14.93
C SER A 65 10.33 21.75 14.74
N ASP A 66 11.49 22.38 14.53
CA ASP A 66 11.63 23.79 14.18
C ASP A 66 10.98 24.16 12.84
N LEU A 67 10.79 23.18 11.95
CA LEU A 67 10.11 23.36 10.66
C LEU A 67 8.57 23.35 10.78
N GLN A 68 8.03 22.97 11.94
CA GLN A 68 6.58 22.93 12.22
C GLN A 68 5.77 22.15 11.17
N LEU A 69 6.32 21.02 10.68
CA LEU A 69 5.76 20.27 9.56
C LEU A 69 4.39 19.60 9.86
N ARG A 70 4.04 19.45 11.15
CA ARG A 70 2.73 18.89 11.57
C ARG A 70 1.65 19.94 11.82
N THR A 71 1.92 21.19 11.53
CA THR A 71 0.92 22.28 11.60
C THR A 71 0.32 22.53 10.20
N ALA A 72 -0.93 22.92 10.13
CA ALA A 72 -1.56 23.28 8.85
C ALA A 72 -0.95 24.54 8.23
N THR A 73 -0.39 25.42 9.05
CA THR A 73 0.18 26.69 8.61
C THR A 73 1.66 26.52 8.29
N ALA A 74 2.06 26.94 7.11
CA ALA A 74 3.46 27.00 6.71
C ALA A 74 4.25 28.04 7.53
N LEU A 75 5.58 27.85 7.64
CA LEU A 75 6.44 28.88 8.22
C LEU A 75 6.40 30.17 7.42
N SER A 76 6.12 31.29 8.07
CA SER A 76 5.97 32.59 7.42
C SER A 76 7.28 33.10 6.80
N SER A 77 8.44 32.73 7.34
CA SER A 77 9.74 33.21 6.87
C SER A 77 10.85 32.18 7.13
N PRO A 78 10.84 31.04 6.44
CA PRO A 78 11.88 30.02 6.65
C PRO A 78 13.24 30.51 6.14
N THR A 79 14.31 30.18 6.89
CA THR A 79 15.68 30.44 6.44
C THR A 79 16.03 29.62 5.20
N PRO A 80 17.10 29.93 4.45
CA PRO A 80 17.54 29.12 3.33
C PRO A 80 17.78 27.65 3.72
N GLU A 81 18.42 27.41 4.87
CA GLU A 81 18.65 26.08 5.42
C GLU A 81 17.35 25.34 5.77
N GLN A 82 16.38 26.02 6.38
CA GLN A 82 15.07 25.43 6.68
C GLN A 82 14.33 25.05 5.39
N ARG A 83 14.38 25.89 4.35
CA ARG A 83 13.77 25.58 3.06
C ARG A 83 14.39 24.34 2.41
N GLU A 84 15.71 24.23 2.44
CA GLU A 84 16.42 23.06 1.92
C GLU A 84 16.03 21.78 2.68
N ARG A 85 16.01 21.82 4.02
CA ARG A 85 15.57 20.67 4.83
C ARG A 85 14.11 20.30 4.57
N MET A 86 13.22 21.29 4.45
CA MET A 86 11.82 21.06 4.11
C MET A 86 11.68 20.38 2.74
N GLN A 87 12.43 20.85 1.73
CA GLN A 87 12.42 20.25 0.39
C GLN A 87 12.81 18.78 0.45
N VAL A 88 13.91 18.44 1.11
CA VAL A 88 14.37 17.05 1.26
C VAL A 88 13.32 16.19 1.98
N ILE A 89 12.70 16.71 3.03
CA ILE A 89 11.66 15.98 3.78
C ILE A 89 10.41 15.77 2.90
N PHE A 90 10.04 16.74 2.09
CA PHE A 90 8.93 16.60 1.14
C PHE A 90 9.24 15.58 0.02
N ASP A 91 10.47 15.57 -0.49
CA ASP A 91 10.94 14.56 -1.46
C ASP A 91 10.86 13.14 -0.85
N MET A 92 11.29 12.97 0.41
CA MET A 92 11.16 11.70 1.12
C MET A 92 9.69 11.26 1.26
N LEU A 93 8.81 12.20 1.58
CA LEU A 93 7.39 11.93 1.76
C LEU A 93 6.70 11.54 0.45
N ILE A 94 6.98 12.25 -0.63
CA ILE A 94 6.41 11.93 -1.96
C ILE A 94 6.83 10.53 -2.40
N SER A 95 8.12 10.21 -2.28
CA SER A 95 8.62 8.87 -2.60
C SER A 95 7.97 7.77 -1.74
N LEU A 96 7.67 8.06 -0.48
CA LEU A 96 6.95 7.14 0.39
C LEU A 96 5.48 6.98 -0.02
N PHE A 97 4.81 8.07 -0.35
CA PHE A 97 3.42 8.07 -0.81
C PHE A 97 3.25 7.36 -2.16
N GLU A 98 4.16 7.59 -3.10
CA GLU A 98 4.17 6.84 -4.37
C GLU A 98 4.33 5.34 -4.12
N ARG A 99 5.28 4.95 -3.28
CA ARG A 99 5.47 3.53 -2.94
C ARG A 99 4.23 2.93 -2.30
N ALA A 100 3.58 3.65 -1.38
CA ALA A 100 2.33 3.20 -0.78
C ALA A 100 1.21 3.07 -1.82
N PHE A 101 1.14 4.01 -2.77
CA PHE A 101 0.17 3.96 -3.87
C PHE A 101 0.42 2.74 -4.75
N LEU A 102 1.62 2.52 -5.23
CA LEU A 102 1.97 1.40 -6.11
C LEU A 102 1.76 0.02 -5.46
N VAL A 103 1.94 -0.08 -4.14
CA VAL A 103 1.80 -1.34 -3.41
C VAL A 103 0.36 -1.60 -2.96
N ALA A 104 -0.34 -0.58 -2.47
CA ALA A 104 -1.61 -0.76 -1.74
C ALA A 104 -2.85 -0.26 -2.50
N TYR A 105 -2.71 0.68 -3.44
CA TYR A 105 -3.86 1.19 -4.20
C TYR A 105 -4.27 0.21 -5.29
N LYS A 106 -5.58 -0.05 -5.39
CA LYS A 106 -6.19 -0.82 -6.49
C LYS A 106 -7.50 -0.14 -6.91
N PRO A 107 -7.84 -0.11 -8.20
CA PRO A 107 -9.12 0.48 -8.67
C PRO A 107 -10.36 -0.22 -8.09
N HIS A 108 -10.24 -1.51 -7.77
CA HIS A 108 -11.29 -2.33 -7.15
C HIS A 108 -10.72 -3.03 -5.93
N MET A 109 -10.99 -2.48 -4.76
CA MET A 109 -10.51 -2.98 -3.48
C MET A 109 -11.58 -3.79 -2.75
N SER A 110 -11.17 -4.90 -2.13
CA SER A 110 -11.97 -5.57 -1.10
C SER A 110 -12.13 -4.66 0.12
N ALA A 111 -13.07 -4.98 1.02
CA ALA A 111 -13.27 -4.21 2.25
C ALA A 111 -12.01 -4.14 3.15
N THR A 112 -11.15 -5.15 3.10
CA THR A 112 -9.89 -5.18 3.85
C THR A 112 -8.83 -4.29 3.22
N GLU A 113 -8.65 -4.38 1.90
CA GLU A 113 -7.72 -3.53 1.14
C GLU A 113 -8.13 -2.05 1.26
N GLN A 114 -9.43 -1.74 1.16
CA GLN A 114 -9.92 -0.38 1.33
C GLN A 114 -9.61 0.18 2.72
N ARG A 115 -9.76 -0.61 3.79
CA ARG A 115 -9.40 -0.15 5.15
C ARG A 115 -7.91 0.13 5.30
N ARG A 116 -7.05 -0.66 4.67
CA ARG A 116 -5.60 -0.44 4.67
C ARG A 116 -5.24 0.82 3.86
N TRP A 117 -5.90 1.00 2.71
CA TRP A 117 -5.70 2.16 1.86
C TRP A 117 -6.16 3.47 2.52
N ASN A 118 -7.30 3.47 3.22
CA ASN A 118 -7.85 4.67 3.84
C ASN A 118 -6.85 5.40 4.75
N SER A 119 -5.98 4.68 5.46
CA SER A 119 -4.95 5.31 6.29
C SER A 119 -3.94 6.11 5.45
N TRP A 120 -3.55 5.58 4.29
CA TRP A 120 -2.64 6.26 3.37
C TRP A 120 -3.30 7.46 2.69
N ASP A 121 -4.55 7.30 2.29
CA ASP A 121 -5.38 8.37 1.75
C ASP A 121 -5.52 9.51 2.75
N ASP A 122 -5.85 9.22 4.01
CA ASP A 122 -5.93 10.19 5.09
C ASP A 122 -4.59 10.94 5.31
N TYR A 123 -3.45 10.23 5.26
CA TYR A 123 -2.14 10.88 5.37
C TYR A 123 -1.87 11.83 4.19
N MET A 124 -2.19 11.41 2.96
CA MET A 124 -2.04 12.27 1.77
C MET A 124 -2.91 13.51 1.88
N HIS A 125 -4.17 13.37 2.32
CA HIS A 125 -5.06 14.49 2.58
C HIS A 125 -4.52 15.43 3.65
N GLU A 126 -4.02 14.89 4.78
CA GLU A 126 -3.45 15.69 5.86
C GLU A 126 -2.27 16.54 5.39
N TRP A 127 -1.34 15.96 4.63
CA TRP A 127 -0.19 16.68 4.11
C TRP A 127 -0.55 17.68 3.02
N CYS A 128 -1.52 17.38 2.17
CA CYS A 128 -2.00 18.28 1.12
C CYS A 128 -2.75 19.50 1.66
N ARG A 129 -3.17 19.52 2.94
CA ARG A 129 -3.71 20.72 3.60
C ARG A 129 -2.65 21.80 3.83
N ARG A 130 -1.37 21.42 3.86
CA ARG A 130 -0.29 22.40 3.97
C ARG A 130 -0.07 23.12 2.66
N GLU A 131 -0.18 24.45 2.70
CA GLU A 131 -0.01 25.28 1.49
C GLU A 131 1.36 25.14 0.84
N ASP A 132 2.44 25.07 1.65
CA ASP A 132 3.81 24.92 1.15
C ASP A 132 4.07 23.56 0.50
N PHE A 133 3.51 22.48 1.07
CA PHE A 133 3.58 21.15 0.47
C PHE A 133 2.77 21.08 -0.82
N ALA A 134 1.52 21.52 -0.81
CA ALA A 134 0.66 21.56 -2.00
C ALA A 134 1.28 22.40 -3.13
N ALA A 135 1.89 23.55 -2.81
CA ALA A 135 2.57 24.40 -3.78
C ALA A 135 3.83 23.74 -4.37
N ALA A 136 4.50 22.87 -3.61
CA ALA A 136 5.70 22.14 -4.06
C ALA A 136 5.39 20.95 -4.97
N LEU A 137 4.16 20.39 -4.94
CA LEU A 137 3.79 19.18 -5.68
C LEU A 137 4.21 19.17 -7.16
N PRO A 138 4.03 20.26 -7.96
CA PRO A 138 4.44 20.22 -9.37
C PRO A 138 5.93 19.95 -9.60
N GLN A 139 6.77 20.27 -8.61
CA GLN A 139 8.21 19.97 -8.65
C GLN A 139 8.50 18.58 -8.08
N LEU A 140 7.90 18.23 -6.96
CA LEU A 140 8.08 16.96 -6.26
C LEU A 140 7.64 15.76 -7.10
N LEU A 141 6.61 15.92 -7.92
CA LEU A 141 6.04 14.84 -8.74
C LEU A 141 6.80 14.58 -10.06
N ARG A 142 7.92 15.25 -10.29
CA ARG A 142 8.70 15.02 -11.52
C ARG A 142 9.39 13.66 -11.49
N GLY A 143 8.96 12.78 -12.39
CA GLY A 143 9.53 11.45 -12.53
C GLY A 143 8.80 10.36 -11.75
N GLU A 144 7.81 10.74 -10.92
CA GLU A 144 6.95 9.81 -10.21
C GLU A 144 5.93 9.12 -11.15
N ASP A 145 5.27 8.08 -10.70
CA ASP A 145 4.27 7.34 -11.47
C ASP A 145 3.10 8.23 -11.91
N PRO A 146 2.66 8.19 -13.20
CA PRO A 146 1.61 9.06 -13.72
C PRO A 146 0.23 8.89 -13.06
N GLU A 147 -0.13 7.67 -12.60
CA GLU A 147 -1.40 7.43 -11.91
C GLU A 147 -1.33 8.02 -10.51
N PHE A 148 -0.20 7.86 -9.83
CA PHE A 148 0.05 8.50 -8.55
C PHE A 148 0.03 10.02 -8.66
N GLN A 149 0.69 10.61 -9.66
CA GLN A 149 0.65 12.06 -9.90
C GLN A 149 -0.78 12.57 -10.03
N THR A 150 -1.60 11.86 -10.82
CA THR A 150 -3.01 12.20 -11.00
C THR A 150 -3.78 12.11 -9.69
N TYR A 151 -3.53 11.07 -8.90
CA TYR A 151 -4.18 10.82 -7.62
C TYR A 151 -3.89 11.93 -6.61
N ILE A 152 -2.62 12.18 -6.31
CA ILE A 152 -2.21 13.15 -5.29
C ILE A 152 -2.56 14.60 -5.67
N THR A 153 -2.51 14.93 -6.97
CA THR A 153 -2.95 16.24 -7.47
C THR A 153 -4.44 16.46 -7.26
N ARG A 154 -5.26 15.42 -7.44
CA ARG A 154 -6.69 15.45 -7.12
C ARG A 154 -6.92 15.67 -5.63
N VAL A 155 -6.23 14.94 -4.77
CA VAL A 155 -6.29 15.09 -3.31
C VAL A 155 -5.95 16.54 -2.91
N ALA A 156 -4.88 17.11 -3.42
CA ALA A 156 -4.49 18.48 -3.14
C ALA A 156 -5.54 19.51 -3.61
N ALA A 157 -6.18 19.27 -4.76
CA ALA A 157 -7.25 20.14 -5.27
C ALA A 157 -8.54 20.05 -4.43
N GLU A 158 -8.83 18.90 -3.85
CA GLU A 158 -9.96 18.69 -2.92
C GLU A 158 -9.74 19.49 -1.62
N GLU A 159 -8.56 19.33 -0.99
CA GLU A 159 -8.22 20.06 0.24
C GLU A 159 -8.14 21.58 0.05
N GLY A 160 -7.62 22.05 -1.09
CA GLY A 160 -7.60 23.48 -1.41
C GLY A 160 -9.00 24.10 -1.53
N ARG A 161 -9.98 23.35 -2.03
CA ARG A 161 -11.39 23.80 -2.11
C ARG A 161 -12.05 23.88 -0.74
N ASP A 162 -11.80 22.90 0.11
CA ASP A 162 -12.37 22.82 1.45
C ASP A 162 -11.82 23.92 2.36
N THR A 163 -10.55 24.26 2.23
CA THR A 163 -9.93 25.40 2.93
C THR A 163 -10.61 26.72 2.58
N ILE A 164 -10.90 26.96 1.30
CA ILE A 164 -11.60 28.19 0.84
C ILE A 164 -13.07 28.22 1.30
N ALA A 165 -13.75 27.08 1.33
CA ALA A 165 -15.15 26.99 1.78
C ALA A 165 -15.28 27.26 3.29
N ASN A 166 -14.34 26.81 4.11
CA ASN A 166 -14.34 26.98 5.56
C ASN A 166 -13.85 28.37 6.02
N ALA A 167 -13.22 29.16 5.14
CA ALA A 167 -12.76 30.53 5.42
C ALA A 167 -13.81 31.62 5.16
N ARG A 168 -15.01 31.23 4.71
CA ARG A 168 -16.16 32.14 4.44
C ARG A 168 -17.22 32.03 5.51
#